data_2e621f8b80fee2b18b8436f7d70b960b
#
_entry.id   2e621f8b80fee2b18b8436f7d70b960b
#
_cell.length_a   1.000
_cell.length_b   1.000
_cell.length_c   1.000
_cell.angle_alpha   90.00
_cell.angle_beta   90.00
_cell.angle_gamma   90.00
#
_symmetry.space_group_name_H-M   'P 1'
#
loop_
_entity.id
_entity.type
_entity.pdbx_description
1 polymer ?
#
loop_
_entity_poly.entity_id
_entity_poly.type
_entity_poly.pdbx_seq_one_letter_code
_entity_poly.pdbx_strand_id
1 'polypeptide(L)'
;WLASPASITFHSDVIITCLPSPEVSASVVEGERGILTAASKEKIWIEMSTTEPSEVRRLAKELIKKGTFSADCPVSGGCHRAETGNISIFAGCERSVFEQIKPLLFILGKKVLY
;
A
#
# COMPACT_ATOMS: atom_id res chain seq x y z
N TRP A 1 12.95 -9.98 -8.80
CA TRP A 1 13.63 -8.87 -8.12
C TRP A 1 13.81 -7.71 -9.08
N LEU A 2 13.48 -6.50 -8.65
CA LEU A 2 13.70 -5.26 -9.39
C LEU A 2 14.53 -4.30 -8.55
N ALA A 3 15.23 -3.38 -9.21
CA ALA A 3 16.32 -2.61 -8.62
C ALA A 3 15.85 -1.44 -7.71
N SER A 4 14.56 -1.09 -7.73
CA SER A 4 14.04 0.05 -6.95
C SER A 4 12.52 0.03 -6.84
N PRO A 5 11.95 0.77 -5.87
CA PRO A 5 10.51 1.01 -5.80
C PRO A 5 9.91 1.58 -7.10
N ALA A 6 10.59 2.51 -7.76
CA ALA A 6 10.18 3.04 -9.05
C ALA A 6 10.08 1.95 -10.13
N SER A 7 11.07 1.07 -10.19
CA SER A 7 11.09 -0.04 -11.15
C SER A 7 9.95 -1.04 -10.89
N ILE A 8 9.68 -1.35 -9.61
CA ILE A 8 8.53 -2.17 -9.21
C ILE A 8 7.22 -1.48 -9.65
N THR A 9 7.07 -0.21 -9.34
CA THR A 9 5.87 0.57 -9.67
C THR A 9 5.61 0.61 -11.17
N PHE A 10 6.65 0.79 -11.98
CA PHE A 10 6.52 0.81 -13.43
C PHE A 10 5.91 -0.50 -13.98
N HIS A 11 6.31 -1.65 -13.44
CA HIS A 11 5.89 -2.98 -13.91
C HIS A 11 4.67 -3.58 -13.17
N SER A 12 4.04 -2.82 -12.25
CA SER A 12 2.95 -3.32 -11.42
C SER A 12 1.71 -2.43 -11.52
N ASP A 13 0.52 -3.01 -11.41
CA ASP A 13 -0.74 -2.29 -11.28
C ASP A 13 -1.05 -1.97 -9.81
N VAL A 14 -0.64 -2.87 -8.90
CA VAL A 14 -0.80 -2.70 -7.46
C VAL A 14 0.56 -2.80 -6.78
N ILE A 15 0.88 -1.81 -5.95
CA ILE A 15 2.12 -1.74 -5.18
C ILE A 15 1.76 -1.85 -3.70
N ILE A 16 2.33 -2.84 -3.02
CA ILE A 16 2.12 -3.03 -1.58
C ILE A 16 3.38 -2.66 -0.83
N THR A 17 3.24 -1.86 0.22
CA THR A 17 4.30 -1.57 1.18
C THR A 17 3.91 -2.09 2.56
N CYS A 18 4.89 -2.66 3.28
CA CYS A 18 4.78 -3.03 4.69
C CYS A 18 6.16 -2.80 5.32
N LEU A 19 6.32 -1.66 5.97
CA LEU A 19 7.61 -1.06 6.31
C LEU A 19 7.69 -0.72 7.80
N PRO A 20 8.89 -0.61 8.39
CA PRO A 20 9.05 -0.53 9.83
C PRO A 20 8.72 0.84 10.46
N SER A 21 8.68 1.91 9.66
CA SER A 21 8.37 3.26 10.18
C SER A 21 7.80 4.19 9.12
N PRO A 22 7.12 5.29 9.53
CA PRO A 22 6.60 6.29 8.60
C PRO A 22 7.71 6.98 7.77
N GLU A 23 8.90 7.18 8.32
CA GLU A 23 10.04 7.76 7.60
C GLU A 23 10.52 6.84 6.47
N VAL A 24 10.53 5.53 6.73
CA VAL A 24 10.88 4.54 5.70
C VAL A 24 9.81 4.50 4.61
N SER A 25 8.53 4.56 4.97
CA SER A 25 7.44 4.66 4.00
C SER A 25 7.57 5.92 3.14
N ALA A 26 7.84 7.08 3.76
CA ALA A 26 8.10 8.32 3.03
C ALA A 26 9.29 8.18 2.05
N SER A 27 10.40 7.61 2.50
CA SER A 27 11.58 7.39 1.66
C SER A 27 11.30 6.48 0.47
N VAL A 28 10.53 5.42 0.68
CA VAL A 28 10.15 4.47 -0.41
C VAL A 28 9.19 5.12 -1.40
N VAL A 29 8.28 5.97 -0.94
CA VAL A 29 7.32 6.65 -1.83
C VAL A 29 7.95 7.84 -2.54
N GLU A 30 8.65 8.74 -1.82
CA GLU A 30 9.11 10.04 -2.32
C GLU A 30 10.60 10.09 -2.70
N GLY A 31 11.37 9.07 -2.36
CA GLY A 31 12.81 9.02 -2.68
C GLY A 31 13.10 9.16 -4.17
N GLU A 32 14.33 9.47 -4.53
CA GLU A 32 14.78 9.70 -5.92
C GLU A 32 14.38 8.56 -6.88
N ARG A 33 14.35 7.32 -6.35
CA ARG A 33 13.91 6.13 -7.09
C ARG A 33 12.67 5.50 -6.43
N GLY A 34 11.82 6.35 -5.84
CA GLY A 34 10.63 5.98 -5.13
C GLY A 34 9.41 5.72 -6.03
N ILE A 35 8.32 5.33 -5.40
CA ILE A 35 7.05 5.00 -6.07
C ILE A 35 6.54 6.19 -6.90
N LEU A 36 6.62 7.42 -6.36
CA LEU A 36 6.17 8.64 -7.05
C LEU A 36 6.83 8.89 -8.40
N THR A 37 8.08 8.43 -8.59
CA THR A 37 8.82 8.60 -9.85
C THR A 37 8.16 7.86 -11.01
N ALA A 38 7.51 6.72 -10.75
CA ALA A 38 6.84 5.89 -11.76
C ALA A 38 5.31 5.79 -11.53
N ALA A 39 4.78 6.57 -10.61
CA ALA A 39 3.34 6.65 -10.34
C ALA A 39 2.59 7.15 -11.58
N SER A 40 1.47 6.53 -11.90
CA SER A 40 0.67 6.85 -13.08
C SER A 40 -0.79 6.46 -12.88
N LYS A 41 -1.63 6.80 -13.85
CA LYS A 41 -3.08 6.50 -13.83
C LYS A 41 -3.33 5.01 -13.64
N GLU A 42 -4.41 4.71 -12.92
CA GLU A 42 -4.96 3.36 -12.68
C GLU A 42 -4.10 2.46 -11.79
N LYS A 43 -2.94 2.91 -11.31
CA LYS A 43 -2.17 2.19 -10.29
C LYS A 43 -2.78 2.40 -8.91
N ILE A 44 -2.57 1.43 -8.02
CA ILE A 44 -3.02 1.48 -6.64
C ILE A 44 -1.84 1.21 -5.71
N TRP A 45 -1.58 2.12 -4.77
CA TRP A 45 -0.66 1.90 -3.66
C TRP A 45 -1.43 1.46 -2.42
N ILE A 46 -1.04 0.33 -1.84
CA ILE A 46 -1.59 -0.21 -0.59
C ILE A 46 -0.51 -0.14 0.48
N GLU A 47 -0.72 0.70 1.50
CA GLU A 47 0.13 0.73 2.69
C GLU A 47 -0.42 -0.25 3.73
N MET A 48 0.35 -1.29 4.05
CA MET A 48 -0.03 -2.32 5.03
C MET A 48 0.74 -2.20 6.35
N SER A 49 1.62 -1.21 6.47
CA SER A 49 2.30 -0.92 7.73
C SER A 49 1.30 -0.40 8.76
N THR A 50 1.51 -0.75 10.01
CA THR A 50 0.87 -0.05 11.13
C THR A 50 1.68 1.21 11.41
N THR A 51 1.29 2.32 10.80
CA THR A 51 2.04 3.57 10.78
C THR A 51 1.14 4.78 11.08
N GLU A 52 1.70 5.98 11.00
CA GLU A 52 0.99 7.23 11.31
C GLU A 52 -0.01 7.59 10.19
N PRO A 53 -1.33 7.66 10.49
CA PRO A 53 -2.34 7.90 9.45
C PRO A 53 -2.22 9.26 8.76
N SER A 54 -1.65 10.27 9.43
CA SER A 54 -1.41 11.59 8.85
C SER A 54 -0.38 11.52 7.72
N GLU A 55 0.66 10.71 7.90
CA GLU A 55 1.69 10.51 6.89
C GLU A 55 1.18 9.71 5.69
N VAL A 56 0.41 8.66 5.92
CA VAL A 56 -0.23 7.90 4.83
C VAL A 56 -1.12 8.82 3.99
N ARG A 57 -1.93 9.67 4.65
CA ARG A 57 -2.77 10.65 3.94
C ARG A 57 -1.96 11.69 3.16
N ARG A 58 -0.80 12.11 3.70
CA ARG A 58 0.10 13.05 3.00
C ARG A 58 0.66 12.42 1.73
N LEU A 59 1.20 11.21 1.82
CA LEU A 59 1.73 10.46 0.68
C LEU A 59 0.65 10.16 -0.37
N ALA A 60 -0.54 9.77 0.07
CA ALA A 60 -1.70 9.53 -0.80
C ALA A 60 -2.08 10.77 -1.63
N LYS A 61 -2.01 11.97 -1.04
CA LYS A 61 -2.25 13.24 -1.76
C LYS A 61 -1.23 13.49 -2.87
N GLU A 62 0.03 13.12 -2.68
CA GLU A 62 1.05 13.24 -3.72
C GLU A 62 0.83 12.21 -4.84
N LEU A 63 0.48 10.98 -4.49
CA LEU A 63 0.22 9.91 -5.46
C LEU A 63 -1.00 10.20 -6.33
N ILE A 64 -2.09 10.74 -5.76
CA ILE A 64 -3.31 11.05 -6.53
C ILE A 64 -3.08 12.15 -7.57
N LYS A 65 -2.14 13.07 -7.36
CA LYS A 65 -1.73 14.06 -8.36
C LYS A 65 -1.16 13.40 -9.63
N LYS A 66 -0.63 12.18 -9.51
CA LYS A 66 -0.16 11.35 -10.62
C LYS A 66 -1.23 10.39 -11.16
N GLY A 67 -2.41 10.38 -10.56
CA GLY A 67 -3.50 9.46 -10.91
C GLY A 67 -3.40 8.08 -10.27
N THR A 68 -2.48 7.88 -9.32
CA THR A 68 -2.35 6.65 -8.53
C THR A 68 -3.25 6.74 -7.31
N PHE A 69 -4.14 5.78 -7.14
CA PHE A 69 -5.01 5.66 -5.98
C PHE A 69 -4.25 5.08 -4.79
N SER A 70 -4.83 5.23 -3.59
CA SER A 70 -4.20 4.75 -2.36
C SER A 70 -5.20 4.08 -1.43
N ALA A 71 -4.72 3.08 -0.71
CA ALA A 71 -5.45 2.44 0.38
C ALA A 71 -4.53 2.28 1.59
N ASP A 72 -5.01 2.72 2.75
CA ASP A 72 -4.37 2.49 4.05
C ASP A 72 -4.95 1.19 4.61
N CYS A 73 -4.15 0.14 4.66
CA CYS A 73 -4.58 -1.21 5.01
C CYS A 73 -3.73 -1.84 6.12
N PRO A 74 -3.59 -1.18 7.29
CA PRO A 74 -2.79 -1.71 8.38
C PRO A 74 -3.24 -3.11 8.78
N VAL A 75 -2.28 -3.93 9.21
CA VAL A 75 -2.47 -5.32 9.56
C VAL A 75 -2.31 -5.57 11.05
N SER A 76 -3.00 -6.59 11.57
CA SER A 76 -2.88 -7.04 12.96
C SER A 76 -2.90 -8.57 13.04
N GLY A 77 -2.02 -9.13 13.89
CA GLY A 77 -1.95 -10.57 14.15
C GLY A 77 -0.54 -11.15 14.21
N GLY A 78 0.48 -10.33 13.90
CA GLY A 78 1.89 -10.72 13.94
C GLY A 78 2.33 -11.69 12.84
N CYS A 79 3.62 -11.99 12.81
CA CYS A 79 4.25 -12.79 11.75
C CYS A 79 3.60 -14.16 11.56
N HIS A 80 3.30 -14.87 12.65
CA HIS A 80 2.67 -16.20 12.58
C HIS A 80 1.32 -16.18 11.83
N ARG A 81 0.48 -15.18 12.07
CA ARG A 81 -0.79 -15.05 11.34
C ARG A 81 -0.58 -14.62 9.89
N ALA A 82 0.44 -13.81 9.62
CA ALA A 82 0.81 -13.45 8.25
C ALA A 82 1.26 -14.67 7.44
N GLU A 83 2.15 -15.51 8.00
CA GLU A 83 2.62 -16.74 7.35
C GLU A 83 1.50 -17.72 6.99
N THR A 84 0.46 -17.79 7.81
CA THR A 84 -0.67 -18.71 7.61
C THR A 84 -1.85 -18.07 6.87
N GLY A 85 -1.72 -16.84 6.37
CA GLY A 85 -2.82 -16.11 5.70
C GLY A 85 -3.99 -15.77 6.63
N ASN A 86 -3.78 -15.77 7.94
CA ASN A 86 -4.80 -15.50 8.97
C ASN A 86 -4.72 -14.09 9.57
N ILE A 87 -3.96 -13.19 8.95
CA ILE A 87 -3.82 -11.81 9.42
C ILE A 87 -5.14 -11.05 9.26
N SER A 88 -5.39 -10.08 10.14
CA SER A 88 -6.50 -9.15 10.02
C SER A 88 -6.04 -7.89 9.30
N ILE A 89 -6.83 -7.40 8.35
CA ILE A 89 -6.55 -6.21 7.53
C ILE A 89 -7.67 -5.19 7.78
N PHE A 90 -7.31 -3.94 8.03
CA PHE A 90 -8.24 -2.82 8.25
C PHE A 90 -8.13 -1.88 7.06
N ALA A 91 -9.08 -1.92 6.13
CA ALA A 91 -9.01 -1.18 4.88
C ALA A 91 -9.67 0.20 5.00
N GLY A 92 -8.89 1.25 4.80
CA GLY A 92 -9.32 2.65 4.74
C GLY A 92 -9.00 3.25 3.37
N CYS A 93 -10.00 3.42 2.51
CA CYS A 93 -9.87 4.02 1.18
C CYS A 93 -11.24 4.37 0.60
N GLU A 94 -11.26 4.97 -0.59
CA GLU A 94 -12.49 5.16 -1.37
C GLU A 94 -13.14 3.81 -1.71
N ARG A 95 -14.46 3.76 -1.71
CA ARG A 95 -15.22 2.53 -1.97
C ARG A 95 -14.87 1.87 -3.30
N SER A 96 -14.69 2.66 -4.34
CA SER A 96 -14.30 2.17 -5.67
C SER A 96 -12.93 1.50 -5.67
N VAL A 97 -12.00 2.02 -4.90
CA VAL A 97 -10.66 1.43 -4.70
C VAL A 97 -10.77 0.12 -3.92
N PHE A 98 -11.55 0.13 -2.83
CA PHE A 98 -11.78 -1.07 -2.03
C PHE A 98 -12.31 -2.23 -2.88
N GLU A 99 -13.33 -2.01 -3.70
CA GLU A 99 -13.90 -3.07 -4.54
C GLU A 99 -12.87 -3.64 -5.54
N GLN A 100 -11.94 -2.83 -6.01
CA GLN A 100 -10.85 -3.29 -6.89
C GLN A 100 -9.82 -4.17 -6.16
N ILE A 101 -9.41 -3.78 -4.95
CA ILE A 101 -8.37 -4.49 -4.18
C ILE A 101 -8.92 -5.61 -3.29
N LYS A 102 -10.22 -5.64 -3.04
CA LYS A 102 -10.87 -6.60 -2.17
C LYS A 102 -10.49 -8.07 -2.45
N PRO A 103 -10.48 -8.56 -3.70
CA PRO A 103 -10.05 -9.93 -3.97
C PRO A 103 -8.63 -10.21 -3.49
N LEU A 104 -7.71 -9.26 -3.70
CA LEU A 104 -6.33 -9.36 -3.26
C LEU A 104 -6.22 -9.38 -1.73
N LEU A 105 -6.95 -8.49 -1.04
CA LEU A 105 -6.93 -8.43 0.43
C LEU A 105 -7.41 -9.75 1.06
N PHE A 106 -8.42 -10.40 0.48
CA PHE A 106 -8.93 -11.69 0.97
C PHE A 106 -8.01 -12.88 0.69
N ILE A 107 -7.06 -12.74 -0.25
CA ILE A 107 -5.97 -13.71 -0.42
C ILE A 107 -4.91 -13.53 0.66
N LEU A 108 -4.60 -12.28 1.02
CA LEU A 108 -3.55 -11.95 1.99
C LEU A 108 -3.99 -12.19 3.43
N GLY A 109 -5.25 -11.94 3.76
CA GLY A 109 -5.75 -12.03 5.11
C GLY A 109 -7.15 -12.65 5.21
N LYS A 110 -7.40 -13.38 6.27
CA LYS A 110 -8.69 -14.07 6.51
C LYS A 110 -9.81 -13.10 6.94
N LYS A 111 -9.44 -11.99 7.59
CA LYS A 111 -10.39 -11.00 8.10
C LYS A 111 -10.05 -9.63 7.51
N VAL A 112 -10.94 -9.14 6.66
CA VAL A 112 -10.84 -7.80 6.07
C VAL A 112 -12.00 -6.96 6.57
N LEU A 113 -11.71 -5.83 7.20
CA LEU A 113 -12.66 -4.86 7.73
C LEU A 113 -12.51 -3.55 6.91
N TYR A 114 -13.65 -3.05 6.40
CA TYR A 114 -13.73 -1.80 5.63
C TYR A 114 -14.60 -0.78 6.37
#